data_53fabb10266936ae8676ae864a6ace0c
#
_entry.id   53fabb10266936ae8676ae864a6ace0c
#
_cell.length_a   1.000
_cell.length_b   1.000
_cell.length_c   1.000
_cell.angle_alpha   90.00
_cell.angle_beta   90.00
_cell.angle_gamma   90.00
#
_symmetry.space_group_name_H-M   'P 1'
#
loop_
_entity.id
_entity.type
_entity.pdbx_description
1 polymer ?
#
loop_
_entity_poly.entity_id
_entity_poly.type
_entity_poly.pdbx_seq_one_letter_code
_entity_poly.pdbx_strand_id
1 'polypeptide(L)'
;MIHTIIKYLLISITLFFCSCHKPKTDIITPAKQLIERQIGERAQSIHFEYIEPSDGKDIFEVIASDGRLTLRGSSSVAICYAFHTYMKEACKSMKTWSGEHITSVMPWPDYELYEQVSPYELRYFLNVCTFGYTTPYWDWERWEKEIDRMALYGVNMPLATVASEAIAERVWLRMGLNKEEIREFFTAPAHLPWHRMGNLNKWDGPLSDAWQQNQIALQHQILTRMRELGMQPITPAFAGFVPEGFVQKHPDTQFRHCLLYT
;
A
#
# COMPACT_ATOMS: atom_id res chain seq x y z
N MET A 1 -25.96 -31.62 43.65
CA MET A 1 -25.44 -30.24 43.58
C MET A 1 -23.98 -30.18 43.15
N ILE A 2 -23.07 -30.91 43.75
CA ILE A 2 -21.60 -30.89 43.45
C ILE A 2 -21.33 -31.36 42.00
N HIS A 3 -22.00 -32.42 41.49
CA HIS A 3 -21.82 -32.90 40.10
C HIS A 3 -22.24 -31.92 39.04
N THR A 4 -23.23 -31.09 39.33
CA THR A 4 -23.70 -30.05 38.38
C THR A 4 -22.70 -28.88 38.31
N ILE A 5 -22.12 -28.48 39.45
CA ILE A 5 -21.13 -27.43 39.52
C ILE A 5 -19.82 -27.83 38.79
N ILE A 6 -19.39 -29.09 38.92
CA ILE A 6 -18.22 -29.62 38.22
C ILE A 6 -18.42 -29.64 36.69
N LYS A 7 -19.64 -29.98 36.21
CA LYS A 7 -19.94 -29.92 34.78
C LYS A 7 -19.88 -28.49 34.20
N TYR A 8 -20.39 -27.51 34.92
CA TYR A 8 -20.31 -26.11 34.46
C TYR A 8 -18.90 -25.53 34.56
N LEU A 9 -18.10 -25.95 35.53
CA LEU A 9 -16.69 -25.58 35.66
C LEU A 9 -15.85 -26.17 34.52
N LEU A 10 -16.09 -27.43 34.12
CA LEU A 10 -15.40 -28.06 32.99
C LEU A 10 -15.80 -27.45 31.65
N ILE A 11 -17.07 -27.07 31.46
CA ILE A 11 -17.51 -26.35 30.24
C ILE A 11 -16.93 -24.93 30.18
N SER A 12 -16.80 -24.25 31.32
CA SER A 12 -16.18 -22.92 31.39
C SER A 12 -14.68 -22.96 31.05
N ILE A 13 -13.98 -24.00 31.50
CA ILE A 13 -12.52 -24.18 31.24
C ILE A 13 -12.30 -24.56 29.75
N THR A 14 -13.17 -25.33 29.11
CA THR A 14 -13.08 -25.65 27.68
C THR A 14 -13.37 -24.46 26.79
N LEU A 15 -14.16 -23.49 27.23
CA LEU A 15 -14.41 -22.24 26.47
C LEU A 15 -13.26 -21.25 26.58
N PHE A 16 -12.42 -21.32 27.62
CA PHE A 16 -11.26 -20.44 27.77
C PHE A 16 -10.03 -20.84 26.94
N PHE A 17 -10.00 -22.08 26.42
CA PHE A 17 -8.94 -22.56 25.54
C PHE A 17 -9.28 -22.47 24.04
N CYS A 18 -10.41 -21.85 23.66
CA CYS A 18 -10.61 -21.38 22.31
C CYS A 18 -9.77 -20.10 22.14
N SER A 19 -8.45 -20.24 22.25
CA SER A 19 -7.50 -19.24 21.82
C SER A 19 -7.82 -18.94 20.36
N CYS A 20 -8.33 -17.76 20.07
CA CYS A 20 -8.40 -17.24 18.70
C CYS A 20 -6.98 -17.21 18.15
N HIS A 21 -6.51 -18.33 17.63
CA HIS A 21 -5.41 -18.33 16.70
C HIS A 21 -5.92 -17.52 15.50
N LYS A 22 -5.55 -16.24 15.43
CA LYS A 22 -5.66 -15.52 14.15
C LYS A 22 -4.96 -16.42 13.13
N PRO A 23 -5.61 -16.77 12.02
CA PRO A 23 -4.95 -17.55 10.99
C PRO A 23 -3.64 -16.83 10.67
N LYS A 24 -2.51 -17.54 10.73
CA LYS A 24 -1.19 -16.99 10.42
C LYS A 24 -1.31 -16.47 8.98
N THR A 25 -1.23 -15.16 8.80
CA THR A 25 -1.35 -14.54 7.49
C THR A 25 -0.27 -15.14 6.60
N ASP A 26 -0.65 -15.66 5.44
CA ASP A 26 0.30 -16.17 4.48
C ASP A 26 1.12 -14.99 3.93
N ILE A 27 2.38 -14.90 4.33
CA ILE A 27 3.31 -13.87 3.88
C ILE A 27 4.21 -14.36 2.74
N ILE A 28 4.31 -15.66 2.53
CA ILE A 28 5.22 -16.26 1.57
C ILE A 28 4.64 -16.19 0.16
N THR A 29 3.39 -16.59 -0.03
CA THR A 29 2.77 -16.62 -1.36
C THR A 29 2.79 -15.26 -2.06
N PRO A 30 2.40 -14.13 -1.43
CA PRO A 30 2.46 -12.82 -2.08
C PRO A 30 3.88 -12.39 -2.45
N ALA A 31 4.85 -12.65 -1.57
CA ALA A 31 6.26 -12.35 -1.84
C ALA A 31 6.80 -13.17 -3.02
N LYS A 32 6.51 -14.48 -3.04
CA LYS A 32 6.90 -15.39 -4.13
C LYS A 32 6.30 -14.93 -5.46
N GLN A 33 5.01 -14.62 -5.52
CA GLN A 33 4.34 -14.14 -6.72
C GLN A 33 4.95 -12.83 -7.23
N LEU A 34 5.31 -11.91 -6.32
CA LEU A 34 6.02 -10.69 -6.70
C LEU A 34 7.37 -11.02 -7.32
N ILE A 35 8.15 -11.89 -6.70
CA ILE A 35 9.47 -12.28 -7.20
C ILE A 35 9.37 -13.02 -8.54
N GLU A 36 8.34 -13.86 -8.73
CA GLU A 36 8.04 -14.48 -10.02
C GLU A 36 7.79 -13.46 -11.13
N ARG A 37 7.12 -12.34 -10.84
CA ARG A 37 6.98 -11.24 -11.82
C ARG A 37 8.31 -10.57 -12.17
N GLN A 38 9.31 -10.62 -11.30
CA GLN A 38 10.61 -10.00 -11.55
C GLN A 38 11.55 -10.93 -12.37
N ILE A 39 11.55 -12.22 -12.06
CA ILE A 39 12.56 -13.17 -12.60
C ILE A 39 11.97 -14.43 -13.24
N GLY A 40 10.64 -14.51 -13.35
CA GLY A 40 9.94 -15.65 -13.96
C GLY A 40 10.13 -16.95 -13.18
N GLU A 41 10.21 -18.07 -13.90
CA GLU A 41 10.28 -19.41 -13.32
C GLU A 41 11.48 -19.65 -12.40
N ARG A 42 12.53 -18.83 -12.48
CA ARG A 42 13.68 -18.90 -11.57
C ARG A 42 13.30 -18.72 -10.10
N ALA A 43 12.22 -18.01 -9.82
CA ALA A 43 11.69 -17.85 -8.45
C ALA A 43 11.33 -19.19 -7.79
N GLN A 44 11.07 -20.25 -8.56
CA GLN A 44 10.74 -21.58 -8.05
C GLN A 44 11.95 -22.27 -7.39
N SER A 45 13.18 -21.85 -7.72
CA SER A 45 14.41 -22.37 -7.12
C SER A 45 14.81 -21.66 -5.81
N ILE A 46 14.02 -20.67 -5.38
CA ILE A 46 14.26 -19.94 -4.14
C ILE A 46 13.49 -20.63 -3.00
N HIS A 47 14.17 -20.81 -1.87
CA HIS A 47 13.54 -21.27 -0.64
C HIS A 47 13.08 -20.07 0.21
N PHE A 48 11.83 -20.11 0.68
CA PHE A 48 11.21 -19.01 1.45
C PHE A 48 10.84 -19.50 2.85
N GLU A 49 11.17 -18.73 3.86
CA GLU A 49 10.82 -19.01 5.25
C GLU A 49 10.32 -17.78 5.98
N TYR A 50 9.42 -18.01 6.93
CA TYR A 50 8.99 -16.99 7.89
C TYR A 50 9.93 -16.98 9.10
N ILE A 51 10.26 -15.78 9.57
CA ILE A 51 10.91 -15.55 10.87
C ILE A 51 10.10 -14.54 11.66
N GLU A 52 10.18 -14.62 13.01
CA GLU A 52 9.43 -13.69 13.85
C GLU A 52 10.01 -12.27 13.76
N PRO A 53 9.17 -11.23 13.80
CA PRO A 53 9.64 -9.84 13.80
C PRO A 53 10.48 -9.55 15.07
N SER A 54 11.41 -8.63 14.95
CA SER A 54 12.26 -8.19 16.07
C SER A 54 11.66 -6.91 16.67
N ASP A 55 11.17 -6.98 17.90
CA ASP A 55 10.54 -5.85 18.62
C ASP A 55 9.45 -5.13 17.79
N GLY A 56 8.61 -5.90 17.08
CA GLY A 56 7.55 -5.37 16.22
C GLY A 56 8.04 -4.79 14.89
N LYS A 57 9.33 -4.86 14.60
CA LYS A 57 9.94 -4.37 13.36
C LYS A 57 10.26 -5.51 12.42
N ASP A 58 10.19 -5.22 11.13
CA ASP A 58 10.59 -6.18 10.12
C ASP A 58 12.06 -6.58 10.25
N ILE A 59 12.29 -7.87 10.10
CA ILE A 59 13.60 -8.49 9.98
C ILE A 59 13.64 -9.36 8.73
N PHE A 60 14.79 -9.42 8.09
CA PHE A 60 15.04 -10.37 7.02
C PHE A 60 16.42 -11.01 7.14
N GLU A 61 16.53 -12.19 6.58
CA GLU A 61 17.79 -12.90 6.35
C GLU A 61 17.89 -13.36 4.90
N VAL A 62 19.08 -13.34 4.38
CA VAL A 62 19.41 -13.90 3.07
C VAL A 62 20.71 -14.68 3.15
N ILE A 63 20.72 -15.88 2.55
CA ILE A 63 21.89 -16.72 2.41
C ILE A 63 21.84 -17.45 1.06
N ALA A 64 22.98 -17.57 0.39
CA ALA A 64 23.10 -18.41 -0.79
C ALA A 64 24.37 -19.24 -0.70
N SER A 65 24.25 -20.54 -0.92
CA SER A 65 25.35 -21.51 -0.86
C SER A 65 25.07 -22.67 -1.81
N ASP A 66 26.09 -23.14 -2.49
CA ASP A 66 26.02 -24.27 -3.44
C ASP A 66 24.90 -24.08 -4.48
N GLY A 67 24.72 -22.87 -4.96
CA GLY A 67 23.71 -22.51 -5.95
C GLY A 67 22.26 -22.49 -5.46
N ARG A 68 22.05 -22.53 -4.14
CA ARG A 68 20.74 -22.46 -3.48
C ARG A 68 20.57 -21.13 -2.78
N LEU A 69 19.47 -20.44 -3.03
CA LEU A 69 19.12 -19.18 -2.37
C LEU A 69 17.98 -19.41 -1.37
N THR A 70 18.17 -18.96 -0.12
CA THR A 70 17.15 -18.93 0.91
C THR A 70 16.88 -17.48 1.32
N LEU A 71 15.61 -17.10 1.31
CA LEU A 71 15.11 -15.79 1.75
C LEU A 71 14.19 -16.00 2.94
N ARG A 72 14.47 -15.31 4.04
CA ARG A 72 13.64 -15.32 5.25
C ARG A 72 13.16 -13.91 5.56
N GLY A 73 11.97 -13.79 6.09
CA GLY A 73 11.46 -12.49 6.53
C GLY A 73 10.25 -12.57 7.42
N SER A 74 10.03 -11.51 8.17
CA SER A 74 8.89 -11.38 9.09
C SER A 74 7.60 -10.94 8.41
N SER A 75 7.69 -10.42 7.17
CA SER A 75 6.58 -9.99 6.35
C SER A 75 6.87 -10.24 4.87
N SER A 76 5.83 -10.17 4.01
CA SER A 76 6.03 -10.25 2.56
C SER A 76 6.99 -9.17 2.06
N VAL A 77 6.87 -7.96 2.62
CA VAL A 77 7.74 -6.82 2.29
C VAL A 77 9.19 -7.10 2.71
N ALA A 78 9.41 -7.70 3.89
CA ALA A 78 10.75 -8.08 4.36
C ALA A 78 11.40 -9.11 3.44
N ILE A 79 10.66 -10.14 2.99
CA ILE A 79 11.14 -11.13 2.02
C ILE A 79 11.47 -10.47 0.67
N CYS A 80 10.62 -9.57 0.19
CA CYS A 80 10.89 -8.84 -1.07
C CYS A 80 12.14 -7.96 -0.96
N TYR A 81 12.36 -7.33 0.19
CA TYR A 81 13.56 -6.54 0.42
C TYR A 81 14.82 -7.39 0.55
N ALA A 82 14.74 -8.58 1.18
CA ALA A 82 15.81 -9.58 1.18
C ALA A 82 16.21 -9.96 -0.26
N PHE A 83 15.21 -10.27 -1.10
CA PHE A 83 15.44 -10.56 -2.52
C PHE A 83 16.13 -9.41 -3.25
N HIS A 84 15.63 -8.18 -3.08
CA HIS A 84 16.23 -7.00 -3.72
C HIS A 84 17.68 -6.78 -3.26
N THR A 85 17.96 -6.96 -1.97
CA THR A 85 19.31 -6.86 -1.41
C THR A 85 20.24 -7.87 -2.05
N TYR A 86 19.85 -9.13 -2.12
CA TYR A 86 20.62 -10.18 -2.78
C TYR A 86 20.86 -9.90 -4.27
N MET A 87 19.81 -9.53 -4.99
CA MET A 87 19.93 -9.20 -6.41
C MET A 87 20.89 -8.04 -6.66
N LYS A 88 20.86 -7.03 -5.80
CA LYS A 88 21.76 -5.88 -5.88
C LYS A 88 23.21 -6.25 -5.54
N GLU A 89 23.42 -6.91 -4.41
CA GLU A 89 24.76 -7.13 -3.89
C GLU A 89 25.49 -8.33 -4.56
N ALA A 90 24.80 -9.46 -4.74
CA ALA A 90 25.38 -10.66 -5.31
C ALA A 90 25.25 -10.71 -6.85
N CYS A 91 24.06 -10.39 -7.37
CA CYS A 91 23.78 -10.53 -8.80
C CYS A 91 24.04 -9.24 -9.60
N LYS A 92 24.44 -8.14 -8.95
CA LYS A 92 24.66 -6.81 -9.58
C LYS A 92 23.46 -6.32 -10.39
N SER A 93 22.26 -6.68 -9.95
CA SER A 93 20.97 -6.30 -10.53
C SER A 93 20.37 -5.13 -9.79
N MET A 94 19.67 -4.27 -10.52
CA MET A 94 19.01 -3.09 -9.93
C MET A 94 17.66 -2.84 -10.61
N LYS A 95 16.66 -2.53 -9.80
CA LYS A 95 15.37 -2.01 -10.25
C LYS A 95 15.14 -0.65 -9.61
N THR A 96 14.97 0.38 -10.44
CA THR A 96 14.77 1.75 -10.00
C THR A 96 13.46 2.32 -10.54
N TRP A 97 13.15 3.55 -10.18
CA TRP A 97 12.02 4.28 -10.73
C TRP A 97 12.12 4.48 -12.26
N SER A 98 13.30 4.77 -12.75
CA SER A 98 13.55 5.14 -14.14
C SER A 98 14.00 4.00 -15.03
N GLY A 99 14.18 2.80 -14.49
CA GLY A 99 14.59 1.63 -15.27
C GLY A 99 15.08 0.48 -14.44
N GLU A 100 15.35 -0.63 -15.10
CA GLU A 100 15.81 -1.85 -14.46
C GLU A 100 16.92 -2.53 -15.26
N HIS A 101 17.81 -3.15 -14.52
CA HIS A 101 18.81 -4.08 -15.03
C HIS A 101 18.77 -5.35 -14.18
N ILE A 102 18.12 -6.38 -14.68
CA ILE A 102 17.98 -7.66 -13.99
C ILE A 102 18.90 -8.68 -14.68
N THR A 103 19.96 -9.04 -13.98
CA THR A 103 20.95 -10.02 -14.48
C THR A 103 20.42 -11.44 -14.28
N SER A 104 20.50 -12.24 -15.33
CA SER A 104 20.15 -13.66 -15.27
C SER A 104 21.38 -14.47 -14.85
N VAL A 105 21.62 -14.59 -13.56
CA VAL A 105 22.73 -15.37 -13.02
C VAL A 105 22.20 -16.68 -12.45
N MET A 106 22.70 -17.81 -12.96
CA MET A 106 22.42 -19.15 -12.44
C MET A 106 23.69 -20.01 -12.61
N PRO A 107 24.05 -20.87 -11.65
CA PRO A 107 23.40 -21.03 -10.33
C PRO A 107 23.45 -19.75 -9.49
N TRP A 108 22.66 -19.66 -8.44
CA TRP A 108 22.67 -18.51 -7.54
C TRP A 108 24.09 -18.29 -7.00
N PRO A 109 24.69 -17.09 -7.15
CA PRO A 109 25.99 -16.78 -6.57
C PRO A 109 26.00 -16.94 -5.04
N ASP A 110 27.08 -17.50 -4.51
CA ASP A 110 27.23 -17.63 -3.06
C ASP A 110 27.17 -16.25 -2.38
N TYR A 111 26.52 -16.22 -1.24
CA TYR A 111 26.34 -15.02 -0.42
C TYR A 111 26.29 -15.42 1.04
N GLU A 112 27.18 -14.88 1.86
CA GLU A 112 27.22 -15.15 3.29
C GLU A 112 25.90 -14.72 3.94
N LEU A 113 25.56 -15.38 5.06
CA LEU A 113 24.36 -15.02 5.81
C LEU A 113 24.39 -13.51 6.14
N TYR A 114 23.40 -12.81 5.63
CA TYR A 114 23.17 -11.41 5.93
C TYR A 114 21.79 -11.22 6.55
N GLU A 115 21.79 -10.66 7.75
CA GLU A 115 20.59 -10.35 8.52
C GLU A 115 20.49 -8.84 8.73
N GLN A 116 19.28 -8.32 8.63
CA GLN A 116 19.01 -6.92 8.97
C GLN A 116 17.64 -6.74 9.61
N VAL A 117 17.60 -6.05 10.74
CA VAL A 117 16.40 -5.54 11.38
C VAL A 117 16.14 -4.12 10.86
N SER A 118 14.92 -3.83 10.45
CA SER A 118 14.53 -2.48 10.04
C SER A 118 14.68 -1.51 11.23
N PRO A 119 15.30 -0.34 11.05
CA PRO A 119 15.36 0.67 12.11
C PRO A 119 13.98 1.29 12.39
N TYR A 120 13.05 1.18 11.45
CA TYR A 120 11.72 1.79 11.50
C TYR A 120 10.61 0.74 11.38
N GLU A 121 9.58 0.87 12.20
CA GLU A 121 8.35 0.08 12.10
C GLU A 121 7.57 0.45 10.82
N LEU A 122 7.39 1.75 10.57
CA LEU A 122 6.65 2.28 9.45
C LEU A 122 7.59 2.96 8.43
N ARG A 123 7.47 2.57 7.18
CA ARG A 123 8.28 3.05 6.05
C ARG A 123 7.37 3.58 4.96
N TYR A 124 7.15 4.89 5.03
CA TYR A 124 6.20 5.62 4.19
C TYR A 124 6.77 5.95 2.80
N PHE A 125 5.91 5.87 1.81
CA PHE A 125 6.09 6.36 0.46
C PHE A 125 4.69 6.53 -0.18
N LEU A 126 4.34 7.57 -0.87
CA LEU A 126 4.99 8.49 -1.74
C LEU A 126 4.67 9.93 -1.30
N ASN A 127 5.41 10.93 -1.83
CA ASN A 127 5.06 12.35 -1.66
C ASN A 127 3.74 12.67 -2.39
N VAL A 128 2.85 13.43 -1.74
CA VAL A 128 1.51 13.77 -2.25
C VAL A 128 1.58 14.49 -3.60
N CYS A 129 2.49 15.44 -3.78
CA CYS A 129 2.62 16.22 -5.01
C CYS A 129 3.07 15.38 -6.21
N THR A 130 3.87 14.33 -5.97
CA THR A 130 4.37 13.43 -7.03
C THR A 130 3.23 12.77 -7.80
N PHE A 131 2.08 12.55 -7.15
CA PHE A 131 0.88 12.08 -7.83
C PHE A 131 0.50 12.93 -9.04
N GLY A 132 0.52 14.26 -8.93
CA GLY A 132 0.18 15.16 -10.04
C GLY A 132 1.17 15.15 -11.19
N TYR A 133 2.43 14.82 -10.91
CA TYR A 133 3.48 14.85 -11.94
C TYR A 133 3.59 13.54 -12.73
N THR A 134 3.24 12.38 -12.14
CA THR A 134 3.53 11.09 -12.74
C THR A 134 2.36 10.12 -12.77
N THR A 135 1.49 10.10 -11.75
CA THR A 135 0.55 8.99 -11.54
C THR A 135 -0.90 9.20 -11.99
N PRO A 136 -1.39 10.39 -12.37
CA PRO A 136 -2.81 10.61 -12.65
C PRO A 136 -3.38 9.73 -13.76
N TYR A 137 -2.52 9.28 -14.68
CA TYR A 137 -2.89 8.51 -15.87
C TYR A 137 -2.34 7.09 -15.88
N TRP A 138 -1.82 6.62 -14.74
CA TRP A 138 -1.35 5.25 -14.63
C TRP A 138 -2.52 4.28 -14.62
N ASP A 139 -2.40 3.23 -15.41
CA ASP A 139 -3.26 2.07 -15.39
C ASP A 139 -2.82 1.04 -14.33
N TRP A 140 -3.54 -0.08 -14.27
CA TRP A 140 -3.21 -1.15 -13.33
C TRP A 140 -1.79 -1.73 -13.56
N GLU A 141 -1.41 -1.94 -14.82
CA GLU A 141 -0.10 -2.53 -15.14
C GLU A 141 1.05 -1.65 -14.59
N ARG A 142 0.93 -0.33 -14.72
CA ARG A 142 1.94 0.58 -14.20
C ARG A 142 1.89 0.66 -12.67
N TRP A 143 0.71 0.64 -12.07
CA TRP A 143 0.56 0.61 -10.61
C TRP A 143 1.09 -0.67 -10.00
N GLU A 144 0.84 -1.84 -10.60
CA GLU A 144 1.37 -3.12 -10.12
C GLU A 144 2.89 -3.11 -10.06
N LYS A 145 3.55 -2.61 -11.13
CA LYS A 145 5.02 -2.44 -11.16
C LYS A 145 5.52 -1.52 -10.05
N GLU A 146 4.77 -0.47 -9.73
CA GLU A 146 5.14 0.47 -8.68
C GLU A 146 4.96 -0.13 -7.27
N ILE A 147 3.88 -0.86 -7.03
CA ILE A 147 3.65 -1.55 -5.76
C ILE A 147 4.73 -2.62 -5.55
N ASP A 148 5.08 -3.38 -6.58
CA ASP A 148 6.18 -4.34 -6.53
C ASP A 148 7.50 -3.64 -6.19
N ARG A 149 7.78 -2.50 -6.83
CA ARG A 149 8.98 -1.71 -6.51
C ARG A 149 8.97 -1.23 -5.07
N MET A 150 7.85 -0.71 -4.58
CA MET A 150 7.71 -0.31 -3.17
C MET A 150 8.06 -1.46 -2.22
N ALA A 151 7.54 -2.68 -2.47
CA ALA A 151 7.85 -3.85 -1.65
C ALA A 151 9.33 -4.22 -1.71
N LEU A 152 9.94 -4.20 -2.91
CA LEU A 152 11.38 -4.45 -3.10
C LEU A 152 12.27 -3.44 -2.36
N TYR A 153 11.78 -2.23 -2.11
CA TYR A 153 12.46 -1.19 -1.34
C TYR A 153 12.04 -1.14 0.14
N GLY A 154 11.27 -2.13 0.59
CA GLY A 154 10.90 -2.25 1.99
C GLY A 154 9.79 -1.30 2.45
N VAL A 155 9.07 -0.64 1.55
CA VAL A 155 7.94 0.22 1.89
C VAL A 155 6.77 -0.62 2.38
N ASN A 156 6.27 -0.33 3.58
CA ASN A 156 5.11 -1.01 4.16
C ASN A 156 3.92 -0.08 4.43
N MET A 157 4.09 1.24 4.21
CA MET A 157 3.04 2.25 4.38
C MET A 157 2.93 3.16 3.16
N PRO A 158 2.38 2.65 2.03
CA PRO A 158 2.25 3.42 0.81
C PRO A 158 1.08 4.41 0.86
N LEU A 159 1.24 5.57 0.20
CA LEU A 159 0.17 6.52 -0.06
C LEU A 159 -0.77 5.96 -1.14
N ALA A 160 -2.08 5.91 -0.85
CA ALA A 160 -3.11 5.34 -1.71
C ALA A 160 -4.28 6.32 -1.91
N THR A 161 -4.06 7.38 -2.69
CA THR A 161 -5.02 8.49 -2.86
C THR A 161 -5.88 8.39 -4.12
N VAL A 162 -5.71 7.36 -4.95
CA VAL A 162 -6.54 7.14 -6.14
C VAL A 162 -8.01 7.06 -5.75
N ALA A 163 -8.90 7.66 -6.54
CA ALA A 163 -10.34 7.73 -6.32
C ALA A 163 -10.80 8.46 -5.02
N SER A 164 -9.97 9.30 -4.41
CA SER A 164 -10.40 10.12 -3.26
C SER A 164 -11.59 11.01 -3.60
N GLU A 165 -11.68 11.49 -4.83
CA GLU A 165 -12.77 12.35 -5.34
C GLU A 165 -14.11 11.63 -5.33
N ALA A 166 -14.14 10.32 -5.62
CA ALA A 166 -15.36 9.53 -5.58
C ALA A 166 -15.91 9.36 -4.14
N ILE A 167 -15.03 9.37 -3.14
CA ILE A 167 -15.44 9.43 -1.73
C ILE A 167 -15.95 10.81 -1.38
N ALA A 168 -15.22 11.87 -1.77
CA ALA A 168 -15.60 13.25 -1.55
C ALA A 168 -16.96 13.57 -2.19
N GLU A 169 -17.21 13.15 -3.44
CA GLU A 169 -18.50 13.31 -4.10
C GLU A 169 -19.64 12.70 -3.28
N ARG A 170 -19.49 11.47 -2.79
CA ARG A 170 -20.50 10.82 -1.95
C ARG A 170 -20.75 11.56 -0.64
N VAL A 171 -19.72 12.15 -0.04
CA VAL A 171 -19.85 12.97 1.17
C VAL A 171 -20.62 14.26 0.87
N TRP A 172 -20.23 15.00 -0.18
CA TRP A 172 -20.87 16.25 -0.55
C TRP A 172 -22.34 16.08 -0.96
N LEU A 173 -22.68 15.00 -1.67
CA LEU A 173 -24.07 14.65 -1.97
C LEU A 173 -24.88 14.44 -0.68
N ARG A 174 -24.35 13.76 0.33
CA ARG A 174 -24.99 13.59 1.66
C ARG A 174 -25.12 14.88 2.43
N MET A 175 -24.22 15.83 2.17
CA MET A 175 -24.24 17.17 2.77
C MET A 175 -25.18 18.14 2.01
N GLY A 176 -25.92 17.65 1.01
CA GLY A 176 -26.96 18.39 0.31
C GLY A 176 -26.51 19.18 -0.92
N LEU A 177 -25.28 18.95 -1.41
CA LEU A 177 -24.85 19.53 -2.68
C LEU A 177 -25.39 18.68 -3.83
N ASN A 178 -25.58 19.31 -5.00
CA ASN A 178 -25.88 18.61 -6.24
C ASN A 178 -24.60 18.24 -7.03
N LYS A 179 -24.75 17.45 -8.09
CA LYS A 179 -23.59 16.97 -8.87
C LYS A 179 -22.85 18.09 -9.58
N GLU A 180 -23.56 19.10 -10.04
CA GLU A 180 -22.97 20.24 -10.74
C GLU A 180 -22.08 21.06 -9.80
N GLU A 181 -22.57 21.39 -8.60
CA GLU A 181 -21.80 22.09 -7.56
C GLU A 181 -20.52 21.33 -7.17
N ILE A 182 -20.59 19.98 -7.14
CA ILE A 182 -19.44 19.14 -6.78
C ILE A 182 -18.44 19.05 -7.96
N ARG A 183 -18.94 18.90 -9.18
CA ARG A 183 -18.09 18.83 -10.40
C ARG A 183 -17.32 20.12 -10.63
N GLU A 184 -17.94 21.26 -10.41
CA GLU A 184 -17.27 22.56 -10.51
C GLU A 184 -16.17 22.73 -9.45
N PHE A 185 -16.25 22.04 -8.33
CA PHE A 185 -15.26 22.12 -7.27
C PHE A 185 -13.99 21.36 -7.58
N PHE A 186 -14.07 20.21 -8.25
CA PHE A 186 -12.90 19.39 -8.58
C PHE A 186 -12.05 20.01 -9.68
N THR A 187 -10.75 19.68 -9.64
CA THR A 187 -9.78 20.01 -10.68
C THR A 187 -9.62 18.84 -11.65
N ALA A 188 -8.96 19.07 -12.79
CA ALA A 188 -8.49 18.01 -13.67
C ALA A 188 -7.51 17.05 -13.00
N PRO A 189 -7.32 15.82 -13.53
CA PRO A 189 -6.53 14.78 -12.88
C PRO A 189 -5.12 15.19 -12.47
N ALA A 190 -4.40 15.93 -13.31
CA ALA A 190 -3.04 16.38 -13.03
C ALA A 190 -2.93 17.35 -11.84
N HIS A 191 -4.02 18.04 -11.50
CA HIS A 191 -4.06 19.04 -10.45
C HIS A 191 -4.66 18.53 -9.12
N LEU A 192 -5.14 17.30 -9.08
CA LEU A 192 -5.79 16.71 -7.90
C LEU A 192 -4.96 16.75 -6.61
N PRO A 193 -3.62 16.56 -6.61
CA PRO A 193 -2.84 16.71 -5.38
C PRO A 193 -3.01 18.06 -4.70
N TRP A 194 -2.99 19.13 -5.47
CA TRP A 194 -3.17 20.49 -4.95
C TRP A 194 -4.60 20.77 -4.54
N HIS A 195 -5.58 20.20 -5.23
CA HIS A 195 -6.98 20.21 -4.80
C HIS A 195 -7.15 19.49 -3.45
N ARG A 196 -6.58 18.29 -3.30
CA ARG A 196 -6.63 17.48 -2.07
C ARG A 196 -5.98 18.17 -0.88
N MET A 197 -4.98 19.02 -1.12
CA MET A 197 -4.32 19.85 -0.11
C MET A 197 -5.06 21.17 0.17
N GLY A 198 -6.17 21.46 -0.53
CA GLY A 198 -6.93 22.70 -0.36
C GLY A 198 -6.31 23.92 -1.03
N ASN A 199 -5.41 23.73 -2.00
CA ASN A 199 -4.68 24.86 -2.61
C ASN A 199 -5.38 25.43 -3.84
N LEU A 200 -6.15 24.63 -4.59
CA LEU A 200 -6.88 25.10 -5.76
C LEU A 200 -8.13 24.25 -6.06
N ASN A 201 -9.06 24.86 -6.77
CA ASN A 201 -10.30 24.26 -7.25
C ASN A 201 -10.61 24.71 -8.67
N LYS A 202 -11.60 24.08 -9.31
CA LYS A 202 -12.15 24.43 -10.64
C LYS A 202 -11.12 24.44 -11.79
N TRP A 203 -9.85 24.13 -11.51
CA TRP A 203 -8.79 24.24 -12.51
C TRP A 203 -8.88 23.10 -13.51
N ASP A 204 -9.13 23.47 -14.79
CA ASP A 204 -9.11 22.56 -15.92
C ASP A 204 -10.04 21.33 -15.76
N GLY A 205 -11.08 21.45 -14.88
CA GLY A 205 -12.15 20.45 -14.71
C GLY A 205 -13.26 20.60 -15.74
N PRO A 206 -14.37 19.91 -15.57
CA PRO A 206 -14.68 18.93 -14.52
C PRO A 206 -14.13 17.52 -14.78
N LEU A 207 -14.09 16.69 -13.73
CA LEU A 207 -13.84 15.25 -13.87
C LEU A 207 -15.05 14.56 -14.48
N SER A 208 -14.84 13.70 -15.48
CA SER A 208 -15.94 12.91 -16.05
C SER A 208 -16.33 11.74 -15.14
N ASP A 209 -17.61 11.35 -15.18
CA ASP A 209 -18.10 10.18 -14.45
C ASP A 209 -17.33 8.90 -14.85
N ALA A 210 -17.04 8.73 -16.14
CA ALA A 210 -16.28 7.58 -16.64
C ALA A 210 -14.88 7.53 -16.03
N TRP A 211 -14.19 8.66 -15.94
CA TRP A 211 -12.87 8.72 -15.28
C TRP A 211 -12.98 8.32 -13.82
N GLN A 212 -13.94 8.87 -13.06
CA GLN A 212 -14.12 8.53 -11.64
C GLN A 212 -14.42 7.04 -11.44
N GLN A 213 -15.27 6.43 -12.27
CA GLN A 213 -15.57 5.00 -12.17
C GLN A 213 -14.33 4.14 -12.46
N ASN A 214 -13.54 4.50 -13.44
CA ASN A 214 -12.27 3.82 -13.72
C ASN A 214 -11.29 3.95 -12.55
N GLN A 215 -11.22 5.12 -11.89
CA GLN A 215 -10.36 5.30 -10.71
C GLN A 215 -10.84 4.46 -9.52
N ILE A 216 -12.15 4.29 -9.31
CA ILE A 216 -12.68 3.39 -8.28
C ILE A 216 -12.23 1.96 -8.52
N ALA A 217 -12.38 1.45 -9.74
CA ALA A 217 -11.95 0.10 -10.11
C ALA A 217 -10.44 -0.08 -9.89
N LEU A 218 -9.65 0.88 -10.35
CA LEU A 218 -8.20 0.91 -10.18
C LEU A 218 -7.80 0.90 -8.70
N GLN A 219 -8.44 1.74 -7.87
CA GLN A 219 -8.13 1.80 -6.44
C GLN A 219 -8.43 0.48 -5.72
N HIS A 220 -9.47 -0.23 -6.12
CA HIS A 220 -9.73 -1.57 -5.57
C HIS A 220 -8.57 -2.53 -5.87
N GLN A 221 -8.03 -2.53 -7.08
CA GLN A 221 -6.88 -3.37 -7.45
C GLN A 221 -5.62 -2.96 -6.65
N ILE A 222 -5.35 -1.67 -6.53
CA ILE A 222 -4.23 -1.11 -5.75
C ILE A 222 -4.31 -1.56 -4.29
N LEU A 223 -5.45 -1.33 -3.63
CA LEU A 223 -5.64 -1.67 -2.22
C LEU A 223 -5.60 -3.17 -1.97
N THR A 224 -6.13 -3.97 -2.89
CA THR A 224 -6.06 -5.43 -2.80
C THR A 224 -4.62 -5.90 -2.83
N ARG A 225 -3.82 -5.46 -3.82
CA ARG A 225 -2.42 -5.84 -3.94
C ARG A 225 -1.58 -5.36 -2.74
N MET A 226 -1.78 -4.13 -2.27
CA MET A 226 -1.06 -3.63 -1.11
C MET A 226 -1.34 -4.47 0.14
N ARG A 227 -2.60 -4.86 0.37
CA ARG A 227 -3.00 -5.70 1.50
C ARG A 227 -2.49 -7.14 1.40
N GLU A 228 -2.49 -7.73 0.19
CA GLU A 228 -1.88 -9.04 -0.06
C GLU A 228 -0.40 -9.07 0.36
N LEU A 229 0.34 -8.00 0.08
CA LEU A 229 1.73 -7.82 0.50
C LEU A 229 1.89 -7.43 1.98
N GLY A 230 0.79 -7.33 2.76
CA GLY A 230 0.83 -6.92 4.15
C GLY A 230 1.14 -5.44 4.38
N MET A 231 1.05 -4.62 3.35
CA MET A 231 1.21 -3.17 3.48
C MET A 231 -0.01 -2.52 4.15
N GLN A 232 0.22 -1.38 4.81
CA GLN A 232 -0.82 -0.52 5.40
C GLN A 232 -1.02 0.71 4.53
N PRO A 233 -1.90 0.67 3.50
CA PRO A 233 -2.14 1.83 2.66
C PRO A 233 -2.76 2.96 3.47
N ILE A 234 -2.27 4.17 3.26
CA ILE A 234 -2.79 5.38 3.91
C ILE A 234 -3.34 6.35 2.88
N THR A 235 -4.25 7.19 3.33
CA THR A 235 -4.81 8.29 2.54
C THR A 235 -4.96 9.52 3.43
N PRO A 236 -4.78 10.75 2.89
CA PRO A 236 -5.07 11.95 3.62
C PRO A 236 -6.54 11.98 4.08
N ALA A 237 -6.76 12.51 5.27
CA ALA A 237 -8.09 12.82 5.77
C ALA A 237 -8.62 14.13 5.16
N PHE A 238 -9.82 14.51 5.56
CA PHE A 238 -10.43 15.78 5.16
C PHE A 238 -9.56 16.99 5.61
N ALA A 239 -9.18 17.82 4.64
CA ALA A 239 -8.27 18.96 4.84
C ALA A 239 -8.99 20.26 5.24
N GLY A 240 -10.30 20.25 5.39
CA GLY A 240 -11.09 21.45 5.69
C GLY A 240 -11.48 22.27 4.45
N PHE A 241 -11.10 21.85 3.25
CA PHE A 241 -11.42 22.54 2.02
C PHE A 241 -12.80 22.14 1.49
N VAL A 242 -13.70 23.11 1.33
CA VAL A 242 -15.12 22.88 1.04
C VAL A 242 -15.57 23.55 -0.25
N PRO A 243 -16.55 22.96 -0.98
CA PRO A 243 -17.17 23.62 -2.13
C PRO A 243 -17.91 24.90 -1.73
N GLU A 244 -17.97 25.87 -2.63
CA GLU A 244 -18.71 27.12 -2.42
C GLU A 244 -20.20 26.88 -2.12
N GLY A 245 -20.84 25.92 -2.81
CA GLY A 245 -22.22 25.53 -2.54
C GLY A 245 -22.45 25.02 -1.11
N PHE A 246 -21.43 24.45 -0.45
CA PHE A 246 -21.51 24.07 0.94
C PHE A 246 -21.59 25.31 1.86
N VAL A 247 -20.78 26.32 1.59
CA VAL A 247 -20.82 27.61 2.37
C VAL A 247 -22.16 28.24 2.29
N GLN A 248 -22.77 28.27 1.09
CA GLN A 248 -24.12 28.88 0.89
C GLN A 248 -25.23 28.12 1.65
N LYS A 249 -25.11 26.81 1.77
CA LYS A 249 -26.08 25.94 2.45
C LYS A 249 -25.93 25.93 3.98
N HIS A 250 -24.76 26.34 4.48
CA HIS A 250 -24.42 26.33 5.91
C HIS A 250 -23.96 27.71 6.39
N PRO A 251 -24.81 28.76 6.28
CA PRO A 251 -24.43 30.16 6.55
C PRO A 251 -24.02 30.40 8.01
N ASP A 252 -24.45 29.54 8.95
CA ASP A 252 -24.11 29.66 10.37
C ASP A 252 -22.71 29.10 10.70
N THR A 253 -22.02 28.52 9.74
CA THR A 253 -20.67 27.96 9.91
C THR A 253 -19.64 29.05 9.63
N GLN A 254 -18.61 29.12 10.47
CA GLN A 254 -17.49 30.04 10.23
C GLN A 254 -16.53 29.45 9.20
N PHE A 255 -16.33 30.14 8.09
CA PHE A 255 -15.40 29.80 7.04
C PHE A 255 -14.27 30.84 6.99
N ARG A 256 -13.06 30.35 6.61
CA ARG A 256 -11.94 31.24 6.26
C ARG A 256 -11.67 31.11 4.77
N HIS A 257 -11.55 32.24 4.10
CA HIS A 257 -10.98 32.28 2.76
C HIS A 257 -9.45 32.19 2.89
N CYS A 258 -8.87 31.12 2.38
CA CYS A 258 -7.42 30.97 2.33
C CYS A 258 -6.98 31.36 0.92
N LEU A 259 -6.29 32.50 0.82
CA LEU A 259 -5.78 33.02 -0.44
C LEU A 259 -4.35 32.47 -0.66
N LEU A 260 -4.20 31.17 -0.84
CA LEU A 260 -2.88 30.62 -1.19
C LEU A 260 -2.56 30.82 -2.68
N TYR A 261 -3.59 30.84 -3.53
CA TYR A 261 -3.44 31.17 -4.96
C TYR A 261 -4.76 31.78 -5.46
N THR A 262 -4.74 33.04 -5.79
CA THR A 262 -5.76 33.73 -6.58
C THR A 262 -5.24 33.92 -7.99
#